data_e86fa7929b5307d20fdf47f047012551
#
_entry.id   e86fa7929b5307d20fdf47f047012551
#
_cell.length_a   1.000
_cell.length_b   1.000
_cell.length_c   1.000
_cell.angle_alpha   90.00
_cell.angle_beta   90.00
_cell.angle_gamma   90.00
#
_symmetry.space_group_name_H-M   'P 1'
#
loop_
_entity.id
_entity.type
_entity.pdbx_description
1 polymer ?
#
loop_
_entity_poly.entity_id
_entity_poly.type
_entity_poly.pdbx_seq_one_letter_code
_entity_poly.pdbx_strand_id
1 'polypeptide(L)'
;MTAQTMQIGNRPCRIYGEAHAEYLLLQMTGEHELQSMESEVTAIAQSAHRFLFAAIPVESWNDALSPWEAPAVWGKQGFGGNAADILRFLMEQVIPTLKRQFPLPENVKIILGGYSLAGLFALWASTQTNLFSGVAAASPSVWFPGWMEFEQRHPMQTQHIYLSLGDKEEHTKNAVMAAVGDNIRTLHSRLIERGADCTLEWNSGGHFKNADLRTAKAFRWVMEEHT
;
A
#
# COMPACT_ATOMS: atom_id res chain seq x y z
N MET A 1 -15.89 -13.06 0.91
CA MET A 1 -16.15 -12.55 2.29
C MET A 1 -17.13 -11.39 2.22
N THR A 2 -18.04 -11.26 3.21
CA THR A 2 -19.02 -10.14 3.22
C THR A 2 -18.39 -8.92 3.88
N ALA A 3 -18.56 -7.74 3.26
CA ALA A 3 -18.10 -6.49 3.81
C ALA A 3 -19.02 -6.02 4.97
N GLN A 4 -18.42 -5.50 6.03
CA GLN A 4 -19.09 -4.68 7.03
C GLN A 4 -18.66 -3.22 6.82
N THR A 5 -19.59 -2.29 6.65
CA THR A 5 -19.27 -0.86 6.65
C THR A 5 -19.19 -0.34 8.07
N MET A 6 -18.08 0.29 8.40
CA MET A 6 -17.84 0.90 9.72
C MET A 6 -17.45 2.37 9.55
N GLN A 7 -18.15 3.27 10.23
CA GLN A 7 -17.77 4.68 10.27
C GLN A 7 -16.59 4.86 11.22
N ILE A 8 -15.45 5.32 10.69
CA ILE A 8 -14.27 5.68 11.48
C ILE A 8 -13.92 7.14 11.20
N GLY A 9 -14.07 7.98 12.20
CA GLY A 9 -14.05 9.43 11.98
C GLY A 9 -15.16 9.83 10.99
N ASN A 10 -14.78 10.53 9.93
CA ASN A 10 -15.68 10.93 8.85
C ASN A 10 -15.66 9.98 7.64
N ARG A 11 -15.05 8.78 7.73
CA ARG A 11 -14.84 7.87 6.59
C ARG A 11 -15.63 6.56 6.75
N PRO A 12 -16.43 6.16 5.75
CA PRO A 12 -17.12 4.87 5.73
C PRO A 12 -16.17 3.75 5.28
N CYS A 13 -15.39 3.20 6.21
CA CYS A 13 -14.46 2.12 5.93
C CYS A 13 -15.18 0.80 5.67
N ARG A 14 -14.70 0.00 4.72
CA ARG A 14 -15.18 -1.37 4.50
C ARG A 14 -14.25 -2.35 5.17
N ILE A 15 -14.80 -3.18 6.05
CA ILE A 15 -14.05 -4.15 6.83
C ILE A 15 -14.44 -5.55 6.36
N TYR A 16 -13.44 -6.39 6.09
CA TYR A 16 -13.59 -7.77 5.67
C TYR A 16 -12.75 -8.69 6.57
N GLY A 17 -13.16 -9.93 6.73
CA GLY A 17 -12.38 -10.91 7.47
C GLY A 17 -13.03 -11.35 8.75
N GLU A 18 -12.22 -11.92 9.66
CA GLU A 18 -12.68 -12.67 10.81
C GLU A 18 -12.11 -12.11 12.12
N ALA A 19 -12.80 -12.46 13.21
CA ALA A 19 -12.30 -12.29 14.57
C ALA A 19 -11.02 -13.13 14.80
N HIS A 20 -10.17 -12.69 15.71
CA HIS A 20 -8.90 -13.36 16.04
C HIS A 20 -7.92 -13.49 14.85
N ALA A 21 -7.93 -12.49 13.96
CA ALA A 21 -7.03 -12.41 12.84
C ALA A 21 -5.57 -12.26 13.31
N GLU A 22 -4.65 -12.92 12.62
CA GLU A 22 -3.21 -12.84 12.85
C GLU A 22 -2.62 -11.55 12.23
N TYR A 23 -3.28 -11.09 11.18
CA TYR A 23 -2.88 -9.91 10.40
C TYR A 23 -4.01 -8.89 10.32
N LEU A 24 -3.65 -7.62 10.50
CA LEU A 24 -4.48 -6.46 10.18
C LEU A 24 -3.94 -5.83 8.90
N LEU A 25 -4.67 -5.96 7.80
CA LEU A 25 -4.32 -5.42 6.50
C LEU A 25 -5.02 -4.08 6.30
N LEU A 26 -4.27 -3.04 5.97
CA LEU A 26 -4.78 -1.68 5.76
C LEU A 26 -4.49 -1.23 4.32
N GLN A 27 -5.50 -0.70 3.65
CA GLN A 27 -5.38 -0.18 2.30
C GLN A 27 -6.15 1.12 2.12
N MET A 28 -5.47 2.14 1.59
CA MET A 28 -6.14 3.35 1.10
C MET A 28 -6.82 3.06 -0.22
N THR A 29 -8.07 3.50 -0.39
CA THR A 29 -8.88 3.20 -1.57
C THR A 29 -9.51 4.45 -2.15
N GLY A 30 -9.51 4.55 -3.47
CA GLY A 30 -10.37 5.43 -4.25
C GLY A 30 -11.62 4.69 -4.75
N GLU A 31 -12.39 5.33 -5.63
CA GLU A 31 -13.61 4.73 -6.18
C GLU A 31 -13.31 3.49 -7.03
N HIS A 32 -12.21 3.48 -7.77
CA HIS A 32 -11.83 2.34 -8.62
C HIS A 32 -11.49 1.10 -7.81
N GLU A 33 -10.69 1.25 -6.76
CA GLU A 33 -10.31 0.15 -5.88
C GLU A 33 -11.54 -0.41 -5.15
N LEU A 34 -12.47 0.45 -4.74
CA LEU A 34 -13.72 0.02 -4.09
C LEU A 34 -14.63 -0.84 -4.99
N GLN A 35 -14.57 -0.67 -6.31
CA GLN A 35 -15.35 -1.47 -7.25
C GLN A 35 -14.82 -2.91 -7.38
N SER A 36 -13.50 -3.10 -7.27
CA SER A 36 -12.83 -4.41 -7.38
C SER A 36 -12.50 -5.04 -6.02
N MET A 37 -12.87 -4.41 -4.92
CA MET A 37 -12.48 -4.81 -3.55
C MET A 37 -12.91 -6.23 -3.19
N GLU A 38 -14.10 -6.68 -3.61
CA GLU A 38 -14.54 -8.04 -3.32
C GLU A 38 -13.70 -9.11 -4.04
N SER A 39 -13.26 -8.82 -5.28
CA SER A 39 -12.33 -9.66 -6.04
C SER A 39 -10.97 -9.73 -5.34
N GLU A 40 -10.44 -8.59 -4.93
CA GLU A 40 -9.17 -8.47 -4.23
C GLU A 40 -9.19 -9.25 -2.92
N VAL A 41 -10.17 -9.00 -2.04
CA VAL A 41 -10.28 -9.69 -0.75
C VAL A 41 -10.51 -11.19 -0.92
N THR A 42 -11.28 -11.62 -1.94
CA THR A 42 -11.46 -13.05 -2.24
C THR A 42 -10.13 -13.69 -2.66
N ALA A 43 -9.29 -12.97 -3.39
CA ALA A 43 -7.97 -13.46 -3.77
C ALA A 43 -7.00 -13.48 -2.56
N ILE A 44 -7.07 -12.50 -1.65
CA ILE A 44 -6.31 -12.52 -0.38
C ILE A 44 -6.73 -13.73 0.47
N ALA A 45 -8.01 -14.04 0.53
CA ALA A 45 -8.56 -15.17 1.32
C ALA A 45 -8.12 -16.56 0.83
N GLN A 46 -7.41 -16.66 -0.29
CA GLN A 46 -6.71 -17.91 -0.67
C GLN A 46 -5.44 -18.17 0.15
N SER A 47 -4.98 -17.20 0.95
CA SER A 47 -3.93 -17.42 1.96
C SER A 47 -4.39 -18.38 3.05
N ALA A 48 -3.44 -19.09 3.65
CA ALA A 48 -3.69 -19.92 4.85
C ALA A 48 -3.85 -19.07 6.13
N HIS A 49 -3.49 -17.79 6.09
CA HIS A 49 -3.51 -16.92 7.26
C HIS A 49 -4.85 -16.25 7.47
N ARG A 50 -5.22 -16.08 8.75
CA ARG A 50 -6.41 -15.31 9.12
C ARG A 50 -6.09 -13.82 9.17
N PHE A 51 -6.93 -13.04 8.53
CA PHE A 51 -6.74 -11.60 8.46
C PHE A 51 -8.03 -10.81 8.71
N LEU A 52 -7.87 -9.59 9.16
CA LEU A 52 -8.86 -8.52 9.10
C LEU A 52 -8.36 -7.47 8.11
N PHE A 53 -9.13 -7.20 7.08
CA PHE A 53 -8.80 -6.23 6.03
C PHE A 53 -9.67 -4.99 6.17
N ALA A 54 -9.06 -3.80 6.15
CA ALA A 54 -9.75 -2.53 6.16
C ALA A 54 -9.42 -1.72 4.91
N ALA A 55 -10.43 -1.49 4.07
CA ALA A 55 -10.40 -0.53 2.98
C ALA A 55 -10.81 0.85 3.48
N ILE A 56 -9.90 1.81 3.43
CA ILE A 56 -10.07 3.17 3.97
C ILE A 56 -10.20 4.15 2.80
N PRO A 57 -11.39 4.72 2.55
CA PRO A 57 -11.59 5.62 1.43
C PRO A 57 -10.88 6.95 1.62
N VAL A 58 -10.31 7.49 0.53
CA VAL A 58 -9.75 8.84 0.45
C VAL A 58 -10.47 9.65 -0.63
N GLU A 59 -10.80 10.90 -0.34
CA GLU A 59 -11.58 11.76 -1.25
C GLU A 59 -10.70 12.33 -2.37
N SER A 60 -9.53 12.85 -2.01
CA SER A 60 -8.59 13.48 -2.95
C SER A 60 -7.33 12.61 -3.08
N TRP A 61 -7.36 11.66 -4.00
CA TRP A 61 -6.30 10.65 -4.17
C TRP A 61 -4.89 11.24 -4.22
N ASN A 62 -4.67 12.22 -5.11
CA ASN A 62 -3.37 12.83 -5.27
C ASN A 62 -2.92 13.64 -4.05
N ASP A 63 -3.85 14.35 -3.41
CA ASP A 63 -3.53 15.19 -2.27
C ASP A 63 -3.29 14.36 -1.01
N ALA A 64 -4.18 13.38 -0.77
CA ALA A 64 -4.19 12.58 0.45
C ALA A 64 -2.99 11.63 0.55
N LEU A 65 -2.51 11.08 -0.58
CA LEU A 65 -1.53 9.99 -0.58
C LEU A 65 -0.13 10.42 -0.99
N SER A 66 0.06 11.67 -1.41
CA SER A 66 1.40 12.18 -1.75
C SER A 66 2.16 12.62 -0.50
N PRO A 67 3.45 12.25 -0.39
CA PRO A 67 4.29 12.59 0.77
C PRO A 67 4.51 14.10 0.98
N TRP A 68 4.54 14.87 -0.12
CA TRP A 68 4.72 16.33 -0.16
C TRP A 68 4.06 16.91 -1.39
N GLU A 69 3.94 18.23 -1.43
CA GLU A 69 3.44 18.95 -2.61
C GLU A 69 4.34 18.72 -3.83
N ALA A 70 3.73 18.46 -4.97
CA ALA A 70 4.42 18.33 -6.24
C ALA A 70 3.53 18.78 -7.40
N PRO A 71 4.14 19.30 -8.51
CA PRO A 71 3.39 19.68 -9.68
C PRO A 71 2.74 18.47 -10.35
N ALA A 72 1.73 18.72 -11.18
CA ALA A 72 1.10 17.69 -11.99
C ALA A 72 2.13 16.99 -12.89
N VAL A 73 2.16 15.67 -12.84
CA VAL A 73 2.96 14.83 -13.74
C VAL A 73 2.17 14.47 -14.99
N TRP A 74 0.84 14.39 -14.86
CA TRP A 74 -0.09 14.27 -15.98
C TRP A 74 -1.35 15.10 -15.70
N GLY A 75 -2.09 15.47 -16.75
CA GLY A 75 -3.30 16.29 -16.59
C GLY A 75 -3.00 17.69 -16.01
N LYS A 76 -3.88 18.18 -15.15
CA LYS A 76 -3.79 19.54 -14.55
C LYS A 76 -3.72 19.50 -13.02
N GLN A 77 -4.04 18.37 -12.39
CA GLN A 77 -4.06 18.24 -10.94
C GLN A 77 -2.68 17.87 -10.43
N GLY A 78 -2.12 18.67 -9.54
CA GLY A 78 -0.89 18.38 -8.80
C GLY A 78 -1.15 17.45 -7.62
N PHE A 79 -0.22 17.45 -6.68
CA PHE A 79 -0.19 16.62 -5.47
C PHE A 79 -0.14 17.53 -4.25
N GLY A 80 -1.03 17.30 -3.27
CA GLY A 80 -1.20 18.19 -2.12
C GLY A 80 -0.31 17.92 -0.91
N GLY A 81 0.36 16.75 -0.84
CA GLY A 81 1.33 16.46 0.22
C GLY A 81 0.72 16.11 1.58
N ASN A 82 -0.51 15.60 1.63
CA ASN A 82 -1.23 15.36 2.89
C ASN A 82 -1.08 13.93 3.45
N ALA A 83 -0.09 13.16 2.99
CA ALA A 83 0.14 11.78 3.46
C ALA A 83 0.33 11.70 4.99
N ALA A 84 0.93 12.72 5.62
CA ALA A 84 1.12 12.77 7.07
C ALA A 84 -0.22 12.80 7.84
N ASP A 85 -1.24 13.44 7.31
CA ASP A 85 -2.58 13.48 7.92
C ASP A 85 -3.28 12.12 7.81
N ILE A 86 -3.11 11.42 6.68
CA ILE A 86 -3.62 10.06 6.51
C ILE A 86 -2.91 9.09 7.45
N LEU A 87 -1.58 9.16 7.56
CA LEU A 87 -0.84 8.32 8.50
C LEU A 87 -1.29 8.56 9.94
N ARG A 88 -1.45 9.81 10.36
CA ARG A 88 -1.98 10.17 11.68
C ARG A 88 -3.39 9.60 11.90
N PHE A 89 -4.27 9.73 10.92
CA PHE A 89 -5.61 9.14 10.97
C PHE A 89 -5.57 7.61 11.14
N LEU A 90 -4.68 6.91 10.43
CA LEU A 90 -4.47 5.47 10.62
C LEU A 90 -4.04 5.15 12.04
N MET A 91 -3.05 5.87 12.57
CA MET A 91 -2.45 5.59 13.88
C MET A 91 -3.38 5.95 15.05
N GLU A 92 -4.09 7.07 14.97
CA GLU A 92 -4.87 7.61 16.07
C GLU A 92 -6.33 7.16 16.06
N GLN A 93 -6.88 6.82 14.89
CA GLN A 93 -8.31 6.50 14.77
C GLN A 93 -8.57 5.11 14.22
N VAL A 94 -8.02 4.75 13.06
CA VAL A 94 -8.35 3.48 12.38
C VAL A 94 -7.90 2.29 13.20
N ILE A 95 -6.59 2.18 13.46
CA ILE A 95 -6.02 1.03 14.17
C ILE A 95 -6.59 0.87 15.58
N PRO A 96 -6.68 1.93 16.41
CA PRO A 96 -7.29 1.81 17.74
C PRO A 96 -8.78 1.41 17.69
N THR A 97 -9.53 1.90 16.71
CA THR A 97 -10.94 1.55 16.55
C THR A 97 -11.10 0.08 16.17
N LEU A 98 -10.32 -0.40 15.20
CA LEU A 98 -10.36 -1.81 14.79
C LEU A 98 -9.94 -2.74 15.94
N LYS A 99 -8.90 -2.40 16.70
CA LYS A 99 -8.48 -3.17 17.89
C LYS A 99 -9.53 -3.21 18.99
N ARG A 100 -10.38 -2.18 19.13
CA ARG A 100 -11.50 -2.17 20.10
C ARG A 100 -12.71 -2.97 19.62
N GLN A 101 -13.00 -2.91 18.32
CA GLN A 101 -14.22 -3.49 17.75
C GLN A 101 -14.07 -4.98 17.41
N PHE A 102 -12.85 -5.41 17.14
CA PHE A 102 -12.54 -6.81 16.79
C PHE A 102 -11.60 -7.39 17.84
N PRO A 103 -11.80 -8.64 18.27
CA PRO A 103 -10.92 -9.32 19.21
C PRO A 103 -9.60 -9.72 18.51
N LEU A 104 -8.79 -8.73 18.19
CA LEU A 104 -7.46 -8.93 17.61
C LEU A 104 -6.46 -9.24 18.73
N PRO A 105 -5.46 -10.12 18.50
CA PRO A 105 -4.39 -10.35 19.45
C PRO A 105 -3.57 -9.05 19.67
N GLU A 106 -2.98 -8.91 20.86
CA GLU A 106 -2.18 -7.75 21.20
C GLU A 106 -1.02 -7.53 20.22
N ASN A 107 -0.40 -8.62 19.79
CA ASN A 107 0.72 -8.68 18.85
C ASN A 107 0.28 -8.86 17.39
N VAL A 108 -0.95 -8.49 17.02
CA VAL A 108 -1.41 -8.55 15.63
C VAL A 108 -0.43 -7.86 14.69
N LYS A 109 0.00 -8.55 13.66
CA LYS A 109 0.91 -7.99 12.63
C LYS A 109 0.13 -7.03 11.74
N ILE A 110 0.57 -5.78 11.62
CA ILE A 110 -0.10 -4.75 10.81
C ILE A 110 0.64 -4.57 9.50
N ILE A 111 -0.03 -4.82 8.38
CA ILE A 111 0.51 -4.66 7.03
C ILE A 111 -0.21 -3.48 6.37
N LEU A 112 0.57 -2.53 5.86
CA LEU A 112 0.05 -1.45 5.04
C LEU A 112 0.36 -1.74 3.58
N GLY A 113 -0.65 -1.61 2.72
CA GLY A 113 -0.44 -1.88 1.31
C GLY A 113 -1.34 -1.04 0.41
N GLY A 114 -1.18 -1.26 -0.88
CA GLY A 114 -2.02 -0.65 -1.90
C GLY A 114 -1.38 -0.61 -3.28
N TYR A 115 -2.16 -0.07 -4.22
CA TYR A 115 -1.79 0.07 -5.62
C TYR A 115 -1.38 1.50 -5.94
N SER A 116 -0.44 1.67 -6.86
CA SER A 116 -0.09 2.98 -7.42
C SER A 116 0.37 3.99 -6.34
N LEU A 117 -0.32 5.11 -6.19
CA LEU A 117 -0.01 6.14 -5.18
C LEU A 117 -0.27 5.63 -3.74
N ALA A 118 -1.22 4.70 -3.54
CA ALA A 118 -1.38 4.04 -2.25
C ALA A 118 -0.21 3.10 -1.92
N GLY A 119 0.41 2.47 -2.91
CA GLY A 119 1.66 1.73 -2.76
C GLY A 119 2.83 2.64 -2.38
N LEU A 120 2.94 3.82 -3.01
CA LEU A 120 3.92 4.84 -2.61
C LEU A 120 3.68 5.33 -1.18
N PHE A 121 2.42 5.60 -0.82
CA PHE A 121 2.04 5.98 0.54
C PHE A 121 2.48 4.93 1.57
N ALA A 122 2.28 3.65 1.27
CA ALA A 122 2.68 2.56 2.17
C ALA A 122 4.22 2.52 2.37
N LEU A 123 4.98 2.66 1.28
CA LEU A 123 6.44 2.77 1.35
C LEU A 123 6.88 3.99 2.16
N TRP A 124 6.30 5.16 1.90
CA TRP A 124 6.60 6.40 2.63
C TRP A 124 6.23 6.28 4.11
N ALA A 125 5.05 5.78 4.44
CA ALA A 125 4.59 5.61 5.82
C ALA A 125 5.54 4.71 6.62
N SER A 126 6.11 3.67 6.00
CA SER A 126 7.10 2.80 6.65
C SER A 126 8.45 3.48 6.97
N THR A 127 8.73 4.64 6.36
CA THR A 127 9.88 5.48 6.77
C THR A 127 9.57 6.35 8.00
N GLN A 128 8.31 6.57 8.32
CA GLN A 128 7.85 7.47 9.39
C GLN A 128 7.62 6.75 10.73
N THR A 129 7.37 5.44 10.70
CA THR A 129 7.02 4.66 11.90
C THR A 129 7.38 3.19 11.71
N ASN A 130 7.69 2.52 12.83
CA ASN A 130 7.92 1.07 12.90
C ASN A 130 6.65 0.26 13.21
N LEU A 131 5.47 0.89 13.11
CA LEU A 131 4.18 0.26 13.42
C LEU A 131 3.85 -0.89 12.45
N PHE A 132 4.28 -0.79 11.21
CA PHE A 132 3.96 -1.76 10.16
C PHE A 132 4.98 -2.89 10.16
N SER A 133 4.51 -4.12 10.33
CA SER A 133 5.33 -5.33 10.22
C SER A 133 5.71 -5.66 8.78
N GLY A 134 4.99 -5.12 7.80
CA GLY A 134 5.30 -5.31 6.39
C GLY A 134 4.60 -4.30 5.49
N VAL A 135 5.10 -4.19 4.26
CA VAL A 135 4.57 -3.31 3.20
C VAL A 135 4.24 -4.10 1.94
N ALA A 136 2.98 -4.01 1.50
CA ALA A 136 2.49 -4.62 0.27
C ALA A 136 2.30 -3.55 -0.83
N ALA A 137 3.38 -3.20 -1.54
CA ALA A 137 3.37 -2.14 -2.55
C ALA A 137 3.25 -2.70 -3.97
N ALA A 138 2.04 -2.73 -4.51
CA ALA A 138 1.77 -3.17 -5.87
C ALA A 138 1.82 -2.00 -6.86
N SER A 139 2.65 -2.10 -7.89
CA SER A 139 2.88 -1.05 -8.91
C SER A 139 3.01 0.36 -8.31
N PRO A 140 3.84 0.55 -7.25
CA PRO A 140 3.91 1.82 -6.52
C PRO A 140 4.41 2.95 -7.42
N SER A 141 3.89 4.16 -7.20
CA SER A 141 4.25 5.37 -7.96
C SER A 141 5.65 5.89 -7.59
N VAL A 142 6.69 5.03 -7.66
CA VAL A 142 8.07 5.38 -7.30
C VAL A 142 8.74 6.38 -8.27
N TRP A 143 8.03 6.78 -9.33
CA TRP A 143 8.35 7.91 -10.19
C TRP A 143 8.01 9.27 -9.56
N PHE A 144 7.37 9.30 -8.39
CA PHE A 144 6.94 10.54 -7.72
C PHE A 144 8.13 11.47 -7.50
N PRO A 145 8.00 12.78 -7.81
CA PRO A 145 9.11 13.72 -7.76
C PRO A 145 9.82 13.78 -6.40
N GLY A 146 11.12 13.55 -6.37
CA GLY A 146 11.95 13.59 -5.16
C GLY A 146 11.90 12.32 -4.29
N TRP A 147 11.10 11.30 -4.67
CA TRP A 147 10.96 10.07 -3.87
C TRP A 147 12.28 9.30 -3.71
N MET A 148 13.02 9.09 -4.80
CA MET A 148 14.25 8.29 -4.77
C MET A 148 15.37 8.92 -3.93
N GLU A 149 15.44 10.26 -3.89
CA GLU A 149 16.36 11.02 -3.04
C GLU A 149 15.92 11.01 -1.58
N PHE A 150 14.61 11.06 -1.34
CA PHE A 150 14.04 10.99 0.00
C PHE A 150 14.29 9.60 0.61
N GLU A 151 13.93 8.53 -0.08
CA GLU A 151 14.09 7.14 0.38
C GLU A 151 15.56 6.81 0.73
N GLN A 152 16.49 7.30 -0.07
CA GLN A 152 17.92 7.08 0.17
C GLN A 152 18.36 7.61 1.55
N ARG A 153 17.78 8.73 2.00
CA ARG A 153 18.11 9.40 3.27
C ARG A 153 17.24 8.97 4.45
N HIS A 154 16.08 8.39 4.18
CA HIS A 154 15.09 7.97 5.17
C HIS A 154 14.75 6.49 4.98
N PRO A 155 15.54 5.57 5.56
CA PRO A 155 15.31 4.15 5.40
C PRO A 155 13.95 3.73 6.00
N MET A 156 13.32 2.75 5.37
CA MET A 156 12.10 2.13 5.88
C MET A 156 12.39 1.41 7.20
N GLN A 157 11.44 1.47 8.13
CA GLN A 157 11.56 0.88 9.47
C GLN A 157 10.99 -0.55 9.52
N THR A 158 10.43 -1.04 8.41
CA THR A 158 10.06 -2.45 8.23
C THR A 158 11.07 -3.14 7.32
N GLN A 159 11.27 -4.43 7.56
CA GLN A 159 12.20 -5.25 6.78
C GLN A 159 11.49 -6.20 5.81
N HIS A 160 10.15 -6.27 5.82
CA HIS A 160 9.37 -7.21 5.02
C HIS A 160 8.56 -6.45 3.98
N ILE A 161 9.02 -6.45 2.72
CA ILE A 161 8.55 -5.53 1.70
C ILE A 161 8.31 -6.26 0.36
N TYR A 162 7.08 -6.20 -0.13
CA TYR A 162 6.76 -6.64 -1.48
C TYR A 162 6.70 -5.46 -2.43
N LEU A 163 7.36 -5.58 -3.56
CA LEU A 163 7.29 -4.67 -4.70
C LEU A 163 6.81 -5.42 -5.94
N SER A 164 6.02 -4.78 -6.77
CA SER A 164 5.74 -5.29 -8.11
C SER A 164 5.60 -4.18 -9.14
N LEU A 165 5.71 -4.53 -10.41
CA LEU A 165 5.47 -3.63 -11.53
C LEU A 165 4.94 -4.41 -12.74
N GLY A 166 4.11 -3.78 -13.57
CA GLY A 166 3.76 -4.33 -14.88
C GLY A 166 4.88 -4.13 -15.89
N ASP A 167 5.17 -5.14 -16.70
CA ASP A 167 6.25 -5.16 -17.69
C ASP A 167 6.12 -4.11 -18.81
N LYS A 168 4.96 -3.43 -18.90
CA LYS A 168 4.69 -2.35 -19.85
C LYS A 168 4.58 -0.96 -19.20
N GLU A 169 4.71 -0.85 -17.88
CA GLU A 169 4.51 0.43 -17.20
C GLU A 169 5.64 1.44 -17.49
N GLU A 170 6.87 0.97 -17.62
CA GLU A 170 8.02 1.80 -17.98
C GLU A 170 8.02 2.26 -19.44
N HIS A 171 7.14 1.71 -20.29
CA HIS A 171 7.05 2.05 -21.73
C HIS A 171 6.03 3.17 -22.02
N THR A 172 5.64 3.94 -21.00
CA THR A 172 4.76 5.12 -21.19
C THR A 172 5.49 6.25 -21.92
N LYS A 173 4.71 7.10 -22.63
CA LYS A 173 5.25 8.30 -23.31
C LYS A 173 5.61 9.44 -22.33
N ASN A 174 5.12 9.41 -21.10
CA ASN A 174 5.44 10.38 -20.07
C ASN A 174 6.81 10.03 -19.47
N ALA A 175 7.81 10.86 -19.71
CA ALA A 175 9.20 10.60 -19.29
C ALA A 175 9.37 10.48 -17.77
N VAL A 176 8.58 11.24 -16.97
CA VAL A 176 8.63 11.13 -15.50
C VAL A 176 8.08 9.77 -15.05
N MET A 177 6.93 9.36 -15.59
CA MET A 177 6.33 8.07 -15.25
C MET A 177 7.15 6.88 -15.79
N ALA A 178 7.83 7.04 -16.93
CA ALA A 178 8.67 5.98 -17.51
C ALA A 178 9.85 5.62 -16.61
N ALA A 179 10.31 6.53 -15.75
CA ALA A 179 11.35 6.25 -14.77
C ALA A 179 10.95 5.20 -13.71
N VAL A 180 9.69 4.80 -13.65
CA VAL A 180 9.20 3.81 -12.67
C VAL A 180 9.97 2.50 -12.69
N GLY A 181 10.36 2.02 -13.89
CA GLY A 181 11.11 0.77 -14.05
C GLY A 181 12.50 0.84 -13.42
N ASP A 182 13.28 1.88 -13.72
CA ASP A 182 14.61 2.06 -13.16
C ASP A 182 14.56 2.37 -11.67
N ASN A 183 13.59 3.19 -11.25
CA ASN A 183 13.40 3.55 -9.85
C ASN A 183 13.05 2.33 -8.99
N ILE A 184 12.15 1.45 -9.43
CA ILE A 184 11.76 0.28 -8.64
C ILE A 184 12.89 -0.75 -8.55
N ARG A 185 13.68 -0.93 -9.62
CA ARG A 185 14.89 -1.79 -9.59
C ARG A 185 15.92 -1.24 -8.60
N THR A 186 16.15 0.08 -8.64
CA THR A 186 17.07 0.76 -7.72
C THR A 186 16.60 0.65 -6.27
N LEU A 187 15.30 0.88 -6.02
CA LEU A 187 14.70 0.74 -4.70
C LEU A 187 14.87 -0.69 -4.17
N HIS A 188 14.53 -1.70 -4.97
CA HIS A 188 14.68 -3.11 -4.60
C HIS A 188 16.15 -3.43 -4.24
N SER A 189 17.12 -3.03 -5.07
CA SER A 189 18.53 -3.26 -4.79
C SER A 189 18.97 -2.64 -3.46
N ARG A 190 18.57 -1.39 -3.20
CA ARG A 190 18.87 -0.71 -1.93
C ARG A 190 18.26 -1.40 -0.71
N LEU A 191 17.03 -1.92 -0.84
CA LEU A 191 16.36 -2.64 0.24
C LEU A 191 17.09 -3.94 0.57
N ILE A 192 17.47 -4.72 -0.44
CA ILE A 192 18.29 -5.93 -0.26
C ILE A 192 19.66 -5.60 0.36
N GLU A 193 20.36 -4.56 -0.10
CA GLU A 193 21.64 -4.13 0.45
C GLU A 193 21.54 -3.73 1.93
N ARG A 194 20.37 -3.22 2.37
CA ARG A 194 20.07 -2.89 3.78
C ARG A 194 19.60 -4.09 4.59
N GLY A 195 19.53 -5.28 4.00
CA GLY A 195 19.17 -6.53 4.67
C GLY A 195 17.66 -6.76 4.80
N ALA A 196 16.84 -6.06 4.00
CA ALA A 196 15.41 -6.31 3.98
C ALA A 196 15.08 -7.63 3.27
N ASP A 197 14.12 -8.36 3.79
CA ASP A 197 13.40 -9.42 3.08
C ASP A 197 12.45 -8.73 2.08
N CYS A 198 12.91 -8.62 0.84
CA CYS A 198 12.23 -7.85 -0.18
C CYS A 198 12.19 -8.62 -1.50
N THR A 199 11.05 -8.61 -2.15
CA THR A 199 10.89 -9.13 -3.51
C THR A 199 10.48 -8.05 -4.49
N LEU A 200 10.86 -8.21 -5.75
CA LEU A 200 10.35 -7.41 -6.88
C LEU A 200 9.79 -8.35 -7.94
N GLU A 201 8.47 -8.32 -8.09
CA GLU A 201 7.78 -9.15 -9.07
C GLU A 201 7.36 -8.35 -10.30
N TRP A 202 7.61 -8.91 -11.48
CA TRP A 202 7.13 -8.37 -12.76
C TRP A 202 5.86 -9.07 -13.20
N ASN A 203 4.82 -8.26 -13.43
CA ASN A 203 3.52 -8.74 -13.89
C ASN A 203 3.31 -8.43 -15.38
N SER A 204 2.59 -9.30 -16.09
CA SER A 204 2.28 -9.05 -17.50
C SER A 204 1.29 -7.90 -17.67
N GLY A 205 1.65 -6.88 -18.45
CA GLY A 205 0.79 -5.77 -18.89
C GLY A 205 1.11 -4.42 -18.26
N GLY A 206 0.26 -3.44 -18.56
CA GLY A 206 0.39 -2.07 -18.08
C GLY A 206 -0.25 -1.85 -16.71
N HIS A 207 -0.24 -0.59 -16.29
CA HIS A 207 -0.63 -0.14 -14.94
C HIS A 207 -2.06 -0.53 -14.53
N PHE A 208 -3.02 -0.58 -15.45
CA PHE A 208 -4.43 -0.82 -15.11
C PHE A 208 -4.85 -2.29 -15.26
N LYS A 209 -3.90 -3.21 -15.52
CA LYS A 209 -4.22 -4.63 -15.69
C LYS A 209 -4.19 -5.39 -14.37
N ASN A 210 -5.33 -5.94 -13.96
CA ASN A 210 -5.48 -6.80 -12.78
C ASN A 210 -4.92 -6.16 -11.49
N ALA A 211 -5.19 -4.88 -11.26
CA ALA A 211 -4.67 -4.15 -10.10
C ALA A 211 -5.06 -4.83 -8.78
N ASP A 212 -6.32 -5.27 -8.67
CA ASP A 212 -6.88 -6.02 -7.55
C ASP A 212 -6.10 -7.32 -7.27
N LEU A 213 -5.84 -8.12 -8.30
CA LEU A 213 -5.13 -9.40 -8.13
C LEU A 213 -3.65 -9.19 -7.81
N ARG A 214 -3.02 -8.13 -8.34
CA ARG A 214 -1.63 -7.77 -8.01
C ARG A 214 -1.51 -7.30 -6.56
N THR A 215 -2.47 -6.50 -6.08
CA THR A 215 -2.50 -6.05 -4.68
C THR A 215 -2.78 -7.21 -3.74
N ALA A 216 -3.73 -8.09 -4.08
CA ALA A 216 -4.00 -9.29 -3.33
C ALA A 216 -2.75 -10.18 -3.20
N LYS A 217 -1.98 -10.34 -4.29
CA LYS A 217 -0.74 -11.11 -4.28
C LYS A 217 0.31 -10.47 -3.37
N ALA A 218 0.40 -9.14 -3.39
CA ALA A 218 1.31 -8.40 -2.52
C ALA A 218 1.00 -8.64 -1.03
N PHE A 219 -0.27 -8.54 -0.63
CA PHE A 219 -0.67 -8.83 0.74
C PHE A 219 -0.40 -10.29 1.14
N ARG A 220 -0.70 -11.24 0.24
CA ARG A 220 -0.44 -12.67 0.52
C ARG A 220 1.04 -12.93 0.75
N TRP A 221 1.91 -12.41 -0.11
CA TRP A 221 3.35 -12.57 0.05
C TRP A 221 3.85 -12.00 1.38
N VAL A 222 3.39 -10.80 1.77
CA VAL A 222 3.80 -10.18 3.04
C VAL A 222 3.26 -10.92 4.28
N MET A 223 2.18 -11.68 4.16
CA MET A 223 1.68 -12.54 5.24
C MET A 223 2.47 -13.86 5.37
N GLU A 224 3.22 -14.27 4.36
CA GLU A 224 4.05 -15.47 4.38
C GLU A 224 5.39 -15.17 5.08
N GLU A 225 5.91 -16.14 5.84
CA GLU A 225 7.26 -16.06 6.39
C GLU A 225 8.23 -16.61 5.35
N HIS A 226 9.15 -15.78 4.87
CA HIS A 226 10.21 -16.18 3.95
C HIS A 226 11.49 -16.43 4.78
N THR A 227 11.89 -17.71 4.83
CA THR A 227 13.13 -18.16 5.52
C THR A 227 14.34 -18.11 4.59
#